data_e958229f2a9e2768601a8db4fdde391d
#
_entry.id   e958229f2a9e2768601a8db4fdde391d
#
_cell.length_a   1.000
_cell.length_b   1.000
_cell.length_c   1.000
_cell.angle_alpha   90.00
_cell.angle_beta   90.00
_cell.angle_gamma   90.00
#
_symmetry.space_group_name_H-M   'P 1'
#
loop_
_entity.id
_entity.type
_entity.pdbx_description
1 polymer ?
#
loop_
_entity_poly.entity_id
_entity_poly.type
_entity_poly.pdbx_seq_one_letter_code
_entity_poly.pdbx_strand_id
1 'polypeptide(L)'
;LNLDYNSEEDFIKKFKIINSLVPISIALFANSSIVEKKNSGYMSYRSKVWQKTSRGGLPEIFFDNMNFEKYSDFAINFPLLFIQNNKEYLSGKNYLFSDFMSGKIKEIDRRLPSETDLATHLSTIFTENRLKKYIELRSMDTCGWDCLCAGPAFNTGILYGNLDETFELISKWDKNKIINAYLEAPKKGFNTELMGKDLLYWSSLLLNLSKKGLENRDVLNKSNENETKFLGHLEKLIDNRVTNADHMIGKFSKNENLNELYDK
;
A
#
# COMPACT_ATOMS: atom_id res chain seq x y z
N LEU A 1 -5.77 2.72 -3.47
CA LEU A 1 -5.47 3.59 -4.60
C LEU A 1 -5.09 2.77 -5.82
N ASN A 2 -5.69 3.04 -6.97
CA ASN A 2 -5.38 2.36 -8.23
C ASN A 2 -4.67 3.33 -9.17
N LEU A 3 -3.58 2.87 -9.78
CA LEU A 3 -2.71 3.66 -10.65
C LEU A 3 -2.41 2.89 -11.94
N ASP A 4 -2.50 3.56 -13.06
CA ASP A 4 -2.24 2.99 -14.38
C ASP A 4 -0.73 2.93 -14.69
N TYR A 5 -0.39 2.09 -15.66
CA TYR A 5 0.93 2.02 -16.27
C TYR A 5 0.78 1.93 -17.80
N ASN A 6 1.78 2.45 -18.53
CA ASN A 6 1.73 2.53 -19.98
C ASN A 6 2.45 1.38 -20.70
N SER A 7 3.37 0.72 -20.01
CA SER A 7 4.20 -0.37 -20.54
C SER A 7 4.70 -1.25 -19.40
N GLU A 8 5.32 -2.38 -19.74
CA GLU A 8 5.99 -3.23 -18.75
C GLU A 8 7.16 -2.51 -18.07
N GLU A 9 7.93 -1.71 -18.82
CA GLU A 9 9.02 -0.91 -18.24
C GLU A 9 8.50 0.11 -17.22
N ASP A 10 7.43 0.82 -17.54
CA ASP A 10 6.76 1.76 -16.64
C ASP A 10 6.22 1.03 -15.40
N PHE A 11 5.61 -0.14 -15.59
CA PHE A 11 5.18 -1.01 -14.49
C PHE A 11 6.35 -1.39 -13.59
N ILE A 12 7.48 -1.85 -14.14
CA ILE A 12 8.65 -2.28 -13.36
C ILE A 12 9.14 -1.13 -12.45
N LYS A 13 9.29 0.08 -13.00
CA LYS A 13 9.71 1.26 -12.23
C LYS A 13 8.71 1.60 -11.13
N LYS A 14 7.44 1.74 -11.49
CA LYS A 14 6.35 2.06 -10.54
C LYS A 14 6.23 1.01 -9.44
N PHE A 15 6.25 -0.27 -9.82
CA PHE A 15 6.11 -1.37 -8.86
C PHE A 15 7.28 -1.44 -7.89
N LYS A 16 8.51 -1.21 -8.36
CA LYS A 16 9.70 -1.10 -7.51
C LYS A 16 9.57 0.05 -6.51
N ILE A 17 9.16 1.23 -6.98
CA ILE A 17 8.97 2.40 -6.12
C ILE A 17 7.95 2.11 -5.03
N ILE A 18 6.72 1.72 -5.40
CA ILE A 18 5.65 1.56 -4.41
C ILE A 18 5.95 0.49 -3.36
N ASN A 19 6.63 -0.61 -3.73
CA ASN A 19 7.03 -1.64 -2.77
C ASN A 19 8.12 -1.12 -1.83
N SER A 20 9.06 -0.33 -2.33
CA SER A 20 10.10 0.29 -1.50
C SER A 20 9.54 1.35 -0.55
N LEU A 21 8.47 2.04 -0.95
CA LEU A 21 7.82 3.08 -0.14
C LEU A 21 6.78 2.55 0.86
N VAL A 22 6.50 1.25 0.90
CA VAL A 22 5.51 0.67 1.84
C VAL A 22 5.75 1.09 3.29
N PRO A 23 6.97 1.01 3.86
CA PRO A 23 7.20 1.43 5.25
C PRO A 23 6.87 2.91 5.50
N ILE A 24 7.21 3.77 4.53
CA ILE A 24 6.94 5.21 4.60
C ILE A 24 5.45 5.47 4.50
N SER A 25 4.75 4.81 3.58
CA SER A 25 3.29 4.92 3.44
C SER A 25 2.57 4.49 4.72
N ILE A 26 3.01 3.41 5.37
CA ILE A 26 2.46 2.95 6.65
C ILE A 26 2.66 4.02 7.74
N ALA A 27 3.84 4.62 7.85
CA ALA A 27 4.14 5.61 8.86
C ALA A 27 3.41 6.93 8.60
N LEU A 28 3.52 7.47 7.37
CA LEU A 28 2.96 8.77 6.99
C LEU A 28 1.44 8.81 7.08
N PHE A 29 0.76 7.70 6.76
CA PHE A 29 -0.69 7.59 6.80
C PHE A 29 -1.19 6.80 8.01
N ALA A 30 -0.37 6.56 9.04
CA ALA A 30 -0.78 5.84 10.24
C ALA A 30 -1.96 6.51 10.93
N ASN A 31 -3.07 5.77 11.08
CA ASN A 31 -4.34 6.29 11.64
C ASN A 31 -5.22 5.19 12.27
N SER A 32 -4.63 4.10 12.77
CA SER A 32 -5.42 2.99 13.36
C SER A 32 -4.84 2.54 14.71
N SER A 33 -4.57 3.50 15.61
CA SER A 33 -3.93 3.24 16.90
C SER A 33 -4.91 2.76 17.99
N ILE A 34 -6.20 3.08 17.88
CA ILE A 34 -7.22 2.72 18.87
C ILE A 34 -8.06 1.55 18.33
N VAL A 35 -8.11 0.46 19.08
CA VAL A 35 -8.85 -0.77 18.75
C VAL A 35 -9.66 -1.22 19.95
N GLU A 36 -10.94 -1.53 19.75
CA GLU A 36 -11.85 -1.96 20.82
C GLU A 36 -11.82 -1.05 22.08
N LYS A 37 -11.80 0.26 21.84
CA LYS A 37 -11.70 1.29 22.87
C LYS A 37 -10.44 1.20 23.74
N LYS A 38 -9.33 0.76 23.16
CA LYS A 38 -8.01 0.69 23.82
C LYS A 38 -6.92 1.16 22.88
N ASN A 39 -5.88 1.77 23.44
CA ASN A 39 -4.65 2.01 22.71
C ASN A 39 -3.99 0.65 22.41
N SER A 40 -3.84 0.34 21.11
CA SER A 40 -3.29 -0.93 20.65
C SER A 40 -1.77 -1.06 20.82
N GLY A 41 -1.08 0.05 21.07
CA GLY A 41 0.38 0.13 21.07
C GLY A 41 1.00 0.16 19.65
N TYR A 42 0.18 0.36 18.62
CA TYR A 42 0.60 0.53 17.23
C TYR A 42 0.12 1.85 16.67
N MET A 43 0.88 2.45 15.78
CA MET A 43 0.47 3.61 14.98
C MET A 43 -0.48 3.18 13.85
N SER A 44 -0.16 2.06 13.18
CA SER A 44 -1.05 1.40 12.22
C SER A 44 -1.35 -0.04 12.65
N TYR A 45 -2.40 -0.24 13.43
CA TYR A 45 -2.87 -1.57 13.81
C TYR A 45 -3.39 -2.36 12.59
N ARG A 46 -3.98 -1.66 11.61
CA ARG A 46 -4.39 -2.27 10.34
C ARG A 46 -3.20 -2.95 9.66
N SER A 47 -2.07 -2.28 9.51
CA SER A 47 -0.87 -2.88 8.90
C SER A 47 -0.35 -4.06 9.71
N LYS A 48 -0.42 -3.99 11.05
CA LYS A 48 -0.09 -5.13 11.92
C LYS A 48 -0.96 -6.35 11.66
N VAL A 49 -2.25 -6.16 11.42
CA VAL A 49 -3.17 -7.27 11.07
C VAL A 49 -2.76 -7.88 9.72
N TRP A 50 -2.52 -7.05 8.70
CA TRP A 50 -2.12 -7.54 7.37
C TRP A 50 -0.79 -8.29 7.37
N GLN A 51 0.19 -7.86 8.16
CA GLN A 51 1.47 -8.56 8.32
C GLN A 51 1.30 -9.99 8.89
N LYS A 52 0.23 -10.25 9.64
CA LYS A 52 -0.06 -11.55 10.24
C LYS A 52 -0.93 -12.45 9.37
N THR A 53 -1.49 -11.95 8.29
CA THR A 53 -2.30 -12.77 7.40
C THR A 53 -1.41 -13.57 6.45
N SER A 54 -1.73 -14.85 6.23
CA SER A 54 -1.00 -15.71 5.28
C SER A 54 -1.13 -15.26 3.81
N ARG A 55 -1.97 -14.29 3.53
CA ARG A 55 -2.26 -13.80 2.17
C ARG A 55 -1.87 -12.35 1.98
N GLY A 56 -1.36 -11.71 3.00
CA GLY A 56 -0.95 -10.30 3.00
C GLY A 56 0.56 -10.13 2.99
N GLY A 57 0.98 -8.90 3.29
CA GLY A 57 2.36 -8.55 3.50
C GLY A 57 3.09 -8.01 2.26
N LEU A 58 4.38 -7.92 2.39
CA LEU A 58 5.31 -7.42 1.39
C LEU A 58 6.25 -8.56 0.96
N PRO A 59 5.91 -9.33 -0.08
CA PRO A 59 6.72 -10.47 -0.52
C PRO A 59 8.12 -10.06 -0.99
N GLU A 60 9.15 -10.76 -0.56
CA GLU A 60 10.54 -10.48 -0.95
C GLU A 60 10.75 -10.58 -2.46
N ILE A 61 10.05 -11.48 -3.14
CA ILE A 61 10.12 -11.65 -4.59
C ILE A 61 9.75 -10.37 -5.36
N PHE A 62 8.99 -9.43 -4.74
CA PHE A 62 8.64 -8.16 -5.38
C PHE A 62 9.84 -7.24 -5.60
N PHE A 63 10.98 -7.53 -4.96
CA PHE A 63 12.24 -6.80 -5.14
C PHE A 63 13.21 -7.46 -6.14
N ASP A 64 12.90 -8.64 -6.66
CA ASP A 64 13.77 -9.43 -7.53
C ASP A 64 13.49 -9.16 -9.02
N ASN A 65 13.56 -7.89 -9.45
CA ASN A 65 13.29 -7.45 -10.83
C ASN A 65 11.93 -7.95 -11.34
N MET A 66 10.87 -7.62 -10.62
CA MET A 66 9.49 -8.00 -10.93
C MET A 66 9.08 -7.46 -12.30
N ASN A 67 8.53 -8.33 -13.12
CA ASN A 67 7.93 -8.03 -14.42
C ASN A 67 6.58 -8.76 -14.56
N PHE A 68 5.90 -8.66 -15.69
CA PHE A 68 4.58 -9.29 -15.87
C PHE A 68 4.64 -10.81 -15.76
N GLU A 69 5.66 -11.44 -16.34
CA GLU A 69 5.83 -12.90 -16.27
C GLU A 69 6.03 -13.37 -14.83
N LYS A 70 6.97 -12.77 -14.11
CA LYS A 70 7.24 -13.13 -12.70
C LYS A 70 6.04 -12.86 -11.80
N TYR A 71 5.28 -11.78 -12.05
CA TYR A 71 4.07 -11.53 -11.28
C TYR A 71 2.98 -12.55 -11.60
N SER A 72 2.86 -12.97 -12.86
CA SER A 72 1.93 -14.03 -13.27
C SER A 72 2.30 -15.35 -12.62
N ASP A 73 3.58 -15.73 -12.63
CA ASP A 73 4.08 -16.94 -11.94
C ASP A 73 3.82 -16.88 -10.44
N PHE A 74 4.05 -15.73 -9.79
CA PHE A 74 3.71 -15.52 -8.39
C PHE A 74 2.22 -15.72 -8.16
N ALA A 75 1.36 -15.12 -8.97
CA ALA A 75 -0.09 -15.20 -8.82
C ALA A 75 -0.63 -16.61 -9.07
N ILE A 76 -0.14 -17.30 -10.12
CA ILE A 76 -0.57 -18.67 -10.45
C ILE A 76 -0.17 -19.65 -9.35
N ASN A 77 0.98 -19.46 -8.72
CA ASN A 77 1.46 -20.30 -7.62
C ASN A 77 1.02 -19.79 -6.23
N PHE A 78 0.14 -18.80 -6.18
CA PHE A 78 -0.43 -18.33 -4.93
C PHE A 78 -1.58 -19.23 -4.49
N PRO A 79 -1.73 -19.55 -3.17
CA PRO A 79 -2.79 -20.41 -2.69
C PRO A 79 -4.19 -19.84 -3.00
N LEU A 80 -5.11 -20.70 -3.38
CA LEU A 80 -6.52 -20.33 -3.53
C LEU A 80 -7.12 -19.97 -2.16
N LEU A 81 -7.98 -18.95 -2.09
CA LEU A 81 -8.79 -18.68 -0.91
C LEU A 81 -10.06 -19.50 -0.94
N PHE A 82 -10.79 -19.40 -2.03
CA PHE A 82 -12.01 -20.17 -2.29
C PHE A 82 -12.20 -20.33 -3.81
N ILE A 83 -13.07 -21.25 -4.19
CA ILE A 83 -13.55 -21.45 -5.55
C ILE A 83 -15.06 -21.30 -5.51
N GLN A 84 -15.59 -20.45 -6.37
CA GLN A 84 -17.04 -20.37 -6.57
C GLN A 84 -17.45 -21.48 -7.55
N ASN A 85 -18.30 -22.40 -7.10
CA ASN A 85 -18.87 -23.44 -7.93
C ASN A 85 -20.40 -23.34 -7.88
N ASN A 86 -21.01 -22.83 -8.96
CA ASN A 86 -22.43 -22.47 -9.00
C ASN A 86 -22.77 -21.43 -7.91
N LYS A 87 -23.59 -21.82 -6.92
CA LYS A 87 -23.99 -20.97 -5.78
C LYS A 87 -23.22 -21.24 -4.49
N GLU A 88 -22.26 -22.16 -4.53
CA GLU A 88 -21.49 -22.58 -3.36
C GLU A 88 -20.05 -22.05 -3.41
N TYR A 89 -19.46 -21.84 -2.23
CA TYR A 89 -18.07 -21.50 -2.08
C TYR A 89 -17.34 -22.69 -1.46
N LEU A 90 -16.36 -23.23 -2.19
CA LEU A 90 -15.47 -24.29 -1.74
C LEU A 90 -14.17 -23.69 -1.24
N SER A 91 -13.66 -24.19 -0.12
CA SER A 91 -12.37 -23.77 0.41
C SER A 91 -11.24 -24.13 -0.55
N GLY A 92 -10.42 -23.16 -0.92
CA GLY A 92 -9.23 -23.36 -1.74
C GLY A 92 -7.97 -23.75 -0.98
N LYS A 93 -8.04 -23.91 0.35
CA LYS A 93 -6.90 -23.97 1.28
C LYS A 93 -5.78 -24.95 0.89
N ASN A 94 -6.09 -26.03 0.20
CA ASN A 94 -5.12 -27.08 -0.15
C ASN A 94 -4.63 -27.01 -1.59
N TYR A 95 -5.04 -25.98 -2.35
CA TYR A 95 -4.76 -25.86 -3.76
C TYR A 95 -4.11 -24.52 -4.11
N LEU A 96 -3.22 -24.56 -5.10
CA LEU A 96 -2.73 -23.39 -5.80
C LEU A 96 -3.65 -23.09 -7.00
N PHE A 97 -3.59 -21.87 -7.54
CA PHE A 97 -4.31 -21.58 -8.77
C PHE A 97 -3.81 -22.44 -9.95
N SER A 98 -2.52 -22.79 -9.98
CA SER A 98 -1.93 -23.73 -10.94
C SER A 98 -2.55 -25.14 -10.87
N ASP A 99 -3.01 -25.59 -9.70
CA ASP A 99 -3.73 -26.86 -9.58
C ASP A 99 -5.12 -26.77 -10.20
N PHE A 100 -5.78 -25.60 -10.07
CA PHE A 100 -7.04 -25.34 -10.74
C PHE A 100 -6.87 -25.34 -12.26
N MET A 101 -5.82 -24.65 -12.78
CA MET A 101 -5.52 -24.63 -14.20
C MET A 101 -5.22 -26.01 -14.80
N SER A 102 -4.69 -26.93 -14.01
CA SER A 102 -4.38 -28.29 -14.43
C SER A 102 -5.51 -29.30 -14.18
N GLY A 103 -6.69 -28.87 -13.76
CA GLY A 103 -7.84 -29.75 -13.53
C GLY A 103 -7.63 -30.77 -12.41
N LYS A 104 -6.81 -30.45 -11.40
CA LYS A 104 -6.51 -31.37 -10.29
C LYS A 104 -7.58 -31.36 -9.20
N ILE A 105 -8.47 -30.38 -9.16
CA ILE A 105 -9.45 -30.18 -8.08
C ILE A 105 -10.68 -31.06 -8.35
N LYS A 106 -10.77 -32.15 -7.63
CA LYS A 106 -11.82 -33.17 -7.81
C LYS A 106 -13.20 -32.68 -7.34
N GLU A 107 -13.23 -31.84 -6.33
CA GLU A 107 -14.45 -31.30 -5.70
C GLU A 107 -15.29 -30.41 -6.63
N ILE A 108 -14.75 -30.03 -7.77
CA ILE A 108 -15.41 -29.25 -8.83
C ILE A 108 -15.42 -30.00 -10.16
N ASP A 109 -15.47 -31.32 -10.12
CA ASP A 109 -15.46 -32.21 -11.30
C ASP A 109 -14.30 -31.92 -12.26
N ARG A 110 -13.18 -31.46 -11.73
CA ARG A 110 -11.94 -31.09 -12.48
C ARG A 110 -12.18 -30.04 -13.56
N ARG A 111 -13.19 -29.19 -13.42
CA ARG A 111 -13.37 -28.08 -14.35
C ARG A 111 -12.13 -27.18 -14.37
N LEU A 112 -11.88 -26.53 -15.50
CA LEU A 112 -10.83 -25.53 -15.62
C LEU A 112 -11.33 -24.16 -15.18
N PRO A 113 -10.44 -23.24 -14.75
CA PRO A 113 -10.81 -21.90 -14.35
C PRO A 113 -11.30 -21.07 -15.55
N SER A 114 -12.28 -20.22 -15.30
CA SER A 114 -12.73 -19.15 -16.19
C SER A 114 -11.94 -17.87 -15.93
N GLU A 115 -12.13 -16.86 -16.79
CA GLU A 115 -11.59 -15.50 -16.54
C GLU A 115 -12.12 -14.90 -15.23
N THR A 116 -13.39 -15.20 -14.87
CA THR A 116 -13.97 -14.76 -13.59
C THR A 116 -13.28 -15.41 -12.40
N ASP A 117 -12.91 -16.68 -12.49
CA ASP A 117 -12.13 -17.36 -11.44
C ASP A 117 -10.75 -16.72 -11.26
N LEU A 118 -10.08 -16.38 -12.38
CA LEU A 118 -8.79 -15.68 -12.33
C LEU A 118 -8.94 -14.28 -11.71
N ALA A 119 -9.93 -13.50 -12.13
CA ALA A 119 -10.19 -12.17 -11.58
C ALA A 119 -10.49 -12.23 -10.08
N THR A 120 -11.27 -13.23 -9.65
CA THR A 120 -11.55 -13.49 -8.23
C THR A 120 -10.28 -13.86 -7.48
N HIS A 121 -9.46 -14.77 -8.02
CA HIS A 121 -8.21 -15.18 -7.41
C HIS A 121 -7.26 -13.99 -7.22
N LEU A 122 -7.01 -13.20 -8.26
CA LEU A 122 -6.20 -11.98 -8.18
C LEU A 122 -6.73 -11.00 -7.13
N SER A 123 -8.06 -10.94 -6.95
CA SER A 123 -8.68 -10.08 -5.93
C SER A 123 -8.48 -10.59 -4.50
N THR A 124 -8.12 -11.85 -4.31
CA THR A 124 -7.86 -12.47 -3.00
C THR A 124 -6.37 -12.54 -2.63
N ILE A 125 -5.48 -12.02 -3.44
CA ILE A 125 -4.07 -11.80 -3.10
C ILE A 125 -4.00 -10.47 -2.34
N PHE A 126 -3.76 -10.50 -1.03
CA PHE A 126 -3.86 -9.32 -0.15
C PHE A 126 -2.50 -8.69 0.19
N THR A 127 -1.53 -8.78 -0.72
CA THR A 127 -0.24 -8.09 -0.59
C THR A 127 -0.42 -6.57 -0.47
N GLU A 128 0.58 -5.87 0.07
CA GLU A 128 0.55 -4.40 0.26
C GLU A 128 0.36 -3.66 -1.07
N ASN A 129 0.93 -4.20 -2.13
CA ASN A 129 0.66 -3.76 -3.50
C ASN A 129 0.34 -4.99 -4.36
N ARG A 130 -0.54 -4.83 -5.34
CA ARG A 130 -0.85 -5.91 -6.28
C ARG A 130 -1.06 -5.39 -7.69
N LEU A 131 -0.73 -6.26 -8.66
CA LEU A 131 -0.98 -6.02 -10.06
C LEU A 131 -2.31 -6.64 -10.48
N LYS A 132 -3.08 -5.85 -11.20
CA LYS A 132 -4.26 -6.23 -11.99
C LYS A 132 -4.14 -5.60 -13.38
N LYS A 133 -5.22 -5.07 -13.93
CA LYS A 133 -5.17 -4.14 -15.09
C LYS A 133 -4.54 -2.79 -14.71
N TYR A 134 -4.27 -2.57 -13.45
CA TYR A 134 -3.68 -1.40 -12.81
C TYR A 134 -2.85 -1.87 -11.61
N ILE A 135 -2.03 -1.01 -11.07
CA ILE A 135 -1.34 -1.24 -9.80
C ILE A 135 -2.25 -0.76 -8.66
N GLU A 136 -2.51 -1.61 -7.69
CA GLU A 136 -3.31 -1.28 -6.51
C GLU A 136 -2.41 -1.12 -5.29
N LEU A 137 -2.39 0.08 -4.72
CA LEU A 137 -1.69 0.41 -3.46
C LEU A 137 -2.64 0.24 -2.29
N ARG A 138 -2.23 -0.47 -1.24
CA ARG A 138 -3.07 -0.90 -0.12
C ARG A 138 -2.47 -0.59 1.25
N SER A 139 -1.25 -0.10 1.33
CA SER A 139 -0.46 0.07 2.57
C SER A 139 -0.92 1.22 3.47
N MET A 140 -1.71 2.16 2.96
CA MET A 140 -2.16 3.34 3.71
C MET A 140 -3.39 3.03 4.58
N ASP A 141 -3.43 3.58 5.79
CA ASP A 141 -4.65 3.66 6.59
C ASP A 141 -5.60 4.70 5.97
N THR A 142 -6.90 4.55 6.23
CA THR A 142 -7.89 5.58 5.92
C THR A 142 -7.78 6.73 6.92
N CYS A 143 -8.00 7.95 6.47
CA CYS A 143 -7.99 9.15 7.30
C CYS A 143 -9.24 10.01 7.04
N GLY A 144 -9.41 11.09 7.80
CA GLY A 144 -10.51 12.03 7.65
C GLY A 144 -10.49 12.76 6.30
N TRP A 145 -11.50 13.58 6.06
CA TRP A 145 -11.72 14.26 4.77
C TRP A 145 -10.53 15.08 4.31
N ASP A 146 -9.87 15.80 5.22
CA ASP A 146 -8.71 16.66 4.92
C ASP A 146 -7.48 15.89 4.41
N CYS A 147 -7.43 14.59 4.68
CA CYS A 147 -6.33 13.71 4.32
C CYS A 147 -6.68 12.77 3.15
N LEU A 148 -7.97 12.59 2.85
CA LEU A 148 -8.42 11.56 1.90
C LEU A 148 -7.77 11.70 0.51
N CYS A 149 -7.61 12.93 0.03
CA CYS A 149 -6.97 13.21 -1.26
C CYS A 149 -5.44 13.28 -1.19
N ALA A 150 -4.85 13.31 0.01
CA ALA A 150 -3.40 13.41 0.18
C ALA A 150 -2.66 12.16 -0.32
N GLY A 151 -3.21 10.97 -0.07
CA GLY A 151 -2.63 9.72 -0.58
C GLY A 151 -2.59 9.63 -2.10
N PRO A 152 -3.70 9.87 -2.82
CA PRO A 152 -3.68 10.02 -4.27
C PRO A 152 -2.71 11.07 -4.78
N ALA A 153 -2.71 12.29 -4.22
CA ALA A 153 -1.83 13.38 -4.65
C ALA A 153 -0.34 13.02 -4.44
N PHE A 154 0.02 12.52 -3.26
CA PHE A 154 1.38 12.08 -2.94
C PHE A 154 1.90 11.05 -3.94
N ASN A 155 1.14 9.99 -4.20
CA ASN A 155 1.56 8.94 -5.13
C ASN A 155 1.54 9.41 -6.59
N THR A 156 0.60 10.29 -6.98
CA THR A 156 0.56 10.87 -8.33
C THR A 156 1.80 11.72 -8.60
N GLY A 157 2.19 12.58 -7.66
CA GLY A 157 3.40 13.39 -7.80
C GLY A 157 4.66 12.54 -7.99
N ILE A 158 4.79 11.46 -7.24
CA ILE A 158 5.93 10.53 -7.33
C ILE A 158 5.89 9.75 -8.66
N LEU A 159 4.78 9.09 -8.97
CA LEU A 159 4.71 8.04 -9.99
C LEU A 159 4.39 8.56 -11.40
N TYR A 160 3.87 9.77 -11.53
CA TYR A 160 3.57 10.38 -12.83
C TYR A 160 4.31 11.70 -13.06
N GLY A 161 4.65 12.43 -12.01
CA GLY A 161 5.34 13.70 -12.13
C GLY A 161 6.84 13.63 -11.92
N ASN A 162 7.33 12.67 -11.14
CA ASN A 162 8.76 12.58 -10.76
C ASN A 162 9.27 11.12 -10.68
N LEU A 163 8.85 10.29 -11.64
CA LEU A 163 9.11 8.85 -11.65
C LEU A 163 10.60 8.51 -11.65
N ASP A 164 11.35 9.08 -12.60
CA ASP A 164 12.75 8.69 -12.84
C ASP A 164 13.68 9.11 -11.70
N GLU A 165 13.52 10.34 -11.17
CA GLU A 165 14.31 10.82 -10.03
C GLU A 165 14.04 9.98 -8.78
N THR A 166 12.76 9.63 -8.55
CA THR A 166 12.39 8.75 -7.43
C THR A 166 12.93 7.34 -7.63
N PHE A 167 12.85 6.80 -8.84
CA PHE A 167 13.40 5.47 -9.15
C PHE A 167 14.91 5.42 -8.95
N GLU A 168 15.65 6.43 -9.38
CA GLU A 168 17.11 6.52 -9.18
C GLU A 168 17.46 6.53 -7.68
N LEU A 169 16.72 7.29 -6.89
CA LEU A 169 16.89 7.35 -5.44
C LEU A 169 16.71 5.97 -4.79
N ILE A 170 15.57 5.32 -5.06
CA ILE A 170 15.20 4.08 -4.36
C ILE A 170 15.89 2.83 -4.90
N SER A 171 16.40 2.85 -6.15
CA SER A 171 17.12 1.71 -6.73
C SER A 171 18.39 1.32 -5.96
N LYS A 172 18.91 2.24 -5.15
CA LYS A 172 20.07 2.04 -4.27
C LYS A 172 19.70 1.44 -2.91
N TRP A 173 18.41 1.23 -2.64
CA TRP A 173 17.93 0.76 -1.34
C TRP A 173 18.05 -0.77 -1.22
N ASP A 174 18.53 -1.20 -0.05
CA ASP A 174 18.64 -2.62 0.29
C ASP A 174 17.28 -3.22 0.65
N LYS A 175 16.90 -4.34 0.00
CA LYS A 175 15.61 -4.97 0.22
C LYS A 175 15.39 -5.45 1.66
N ASN A 176 16.43 -5.94 2.34
CA ASN A 176 16.29 -6.44 3.71
C ASN A 176 16.01 -5.29 4.66
N LYS A 177 16.62 -4.11 4.44
CA LYS A 177 16.32 -2.89 5.21
C LYS A 177 14.90 -2.41 4.98
N ILE A 178 14.40 -2.49 3.74
CA ILE A 178 12.99 -2.16 3.43
C ILE A 178 12.05 -3.10 4.17
N ILE A 179 12.30 -4.41 4.14
CA ILE A 179 11.48 -5.41 4.81
C ILE A 179 11.52 -5.26 6.33
N ASN A 180 12.69 -4.99 6.91
CA ASN A 180 12.81 -4.73 8.33
C ASN A 180 12.03 -3.47 8.73
N ALA A 181 12.15 -2.39 7.97
CA ALA A 181 11.38 -1.17 8.21
C ALA A 181 9.86 -1.42 8.06
N TYR A 182 9.43 -2.23 7.08
CA TYR A 182 8.05 -2.65 6.92
C TYR A 182 7.51 -3.35 8.17
N LEU A 183 8.29 -4.24 8.77
CA LEU A 183 7.86 -4.98 9.97
C LEU A 183 7.75 -4.07 11.20
N GLU A 184 8.55 -3.03 11.29
CA GLU A 184 8.61 -2.11 12.44
C GLU A 184 7.67 -0.89 12.29
N ALA A 185 7.45 -0.39 11.09
CA ALA A 185 6.68 0.83 10.82
C ALA A 185 5.29 0.86 11.48
N PRO A 186 4.50 -0.23 11.51
CA PRO A 186 3.21 -0.24 12.17
C PRO A 186 3.26 0.12 13.66
N LYS A 187 4.36 -0.16 14.33
CA LYS A 187 4.54 0.12 15.76
C LYS A 187 5.26 1.44 16.01
N LYS A 188 6.35 1.69 15.28
CA LYS A 188 7.25 2.82 15.54
C LYS A 188 6.89 4.09 14.76
N GLY A 189 6.03 4.00 13.73
CA GLY A 189 5.67 5.14 12.89
C GLY A 189 6.90 5.83 12.32
N PHE A 190 6.98 7.15 12.44
CA PHE A 190 8.10 7.96 11.98
C PHE A 190 9.46 7.60 12.60
N ASN A 191 9.49 6.98 13.78
CA ASN A 191 10.72 6.58 14.46
C ASN A 191 11.33 5.27 13.94
N THR A 192 10.77 4.70 12.88
CA THR A 192 11.33 3.51 12.22
C THR A 192 12.54 3.90 11.39
N GLU A 193 13.62 3.12 11.50
CA GLU A 193 14.83 3.32 10.68
C GLU A 193 14.66 2.68 9.29
N LEU A 194 15.09 3.41 8.25
CA LEU A 194 15.26 2.92 6.89
C LEU A 194 16.51 3.56 6.27
N MET A 195 17.44 2.75 5.78
CA MET A 195 18.66 3.22 5.09
C MET A 195 19.48 4.24 5.91
N GLY A 196 19.54 4.08 7.24
CA GLY A 196 20.30 4.95 8.15
C GLY A 196 19.65 6.29 8.49
N LYS A 197 18.38 6.46 8.15
CA LYS A 197 17.55 7.62 8.52
C LYS A 197 16.21 7.14 9.06
N ASP A 198 15.51 7.98 9.81
CA ASP A 198 14.14 7.69 10.23
C ASP A 198 13.11 7.89 9.09
N LEU A 199 11.93 7.34 9.26
CA LEU A 199 10.87 7.49 8.26
C LEU A 199 10.33 8.92 8.19
N LEU A 200 10.53 9.76 9.20
CA LEU A 200 10.20 11.18 9.13
C LEU A 200 11.07 11.89 8.07
N TYR A 201 12.38 11.65 8.09
CA TYR A 201 13.30 12.18 7.08
C TYR A 201 12.87 11.75 5.67
N TRP A 202 12.59 10.46 5.47
CA TRP A 202 12.18 9.94 4.17
C TRP A 202 10.82 10.47 3.73
N SER A 203 9.87 10.63 4.66
CA SER A 203 8.56 11.23 4.39
C SER A 203 8.71 12.68 3.91
N SER A 204 9.55 13.48 4.56
CA SER A 204 9.81 14.86 4.18
C SER A 204 10.45 14.96 2.78
N LEU A 205 11.47 14.14 2.51
CA LEU A 205 12.14 14.12 1.20
C LEU A 205 11.18 13.71 0.09
N LEU A 206 10.42 12.64 0.29
CA LEU A 206 9.47 12.12 -0.71
C LEU A 206 8.26 13.05 -0.91
N LEU A 207 7.83 13.75 0.15
CA LEU A 207 6.79 14.77 0.01
C LEU A 207 7.25 15.93 -0.89
N ASN A 208 8.51 16.37 -0.75
CA ASN A 208 9.09 17.39 -1.62
C ASN A 208 9.22 16.91 -3.07
N LEU A 209 9.64 15.64 -3.29
CA LEU A 209 9.68 15.04 -4.62
C LEU A 209 8.27 14.93 -5.23
N SER A 210 7.29 14.55 -4.44
CA SER A 210 5.88 14.51 -4.87
C SER A 210 5.37 15.90 -5.26
N LYS A 211 5.62 16.90 -4.42
CA LYS A 211 5.22 18.30 -4.69
C LYS A 211 5.81 18.80 -6.00
N LYS A 212 7.13 18.66 -6.18
CA LYS A 212 7.82 18.97 -7.44
C LYS A 212 7.18 18.24 -8.64
N GLY A 213 6.86 16.95 -8.46
CA GLY A 213 6.21 16.16 -9.51
C GLY A 213 4.82 16.67 -9.87
N LEU A 214 4.01 17.08 -8.89
CA LEU A 214 2.69 17.69 -9.15
C LEU A 214 2.82 19.05 -9.83
N GLU A 215 3.79 19.88 -9.43
CA GLU A 215 4.10 21.14 -10.07
C GLU A 215 4.52 20.93 -11.54
N ASN A 216 5.40 19.96 -11.81
CA ASN A 216 5.83 19.60 -13.17
C ASN A 216 4.68 19.14 -14.07
N ARG A 217 3.67 18.46 -13.50
CA ARG A 217 2.47 18.03 -14.23
C ARG A 217 1.58 19.18 -14.64
N ASP A 218 1.61 20.28 -13.90
CA ASP A 218 0.85 21.53 -14.11
C ASP A 218 -0.66 21.29 -14.36
N VAL A 219 -1.26 20.35 -13.63
CA VAL A 219 -2.69 20.07 -13.72
C VAL A 219 -3.45 20.99 -12.76
N LEU A 220 -4.29 21.85 -13.34
CA LEU A 220 -5.08 22.81 -12.60
C LEU A 220 -6.57 22.44 -12.60
N ASN A 221 -7.24 22.70 -11.48
CA ASN A 221 -8.69 22.58 -11.39
C ASN A 221 -9.41 23.83 -11.95
N LYS A 222 -10.75 23.83 -11.89
CA LYS A 222 -11.57 24.97 -12.36
C LYS A 222 -11.31 26.29 -11.61
N SER A 223 -10.74 26.23 -10.42
CA SER A 223 -10.36 27.38 -9.60
C SER A 223 -8.89 27.79 -9.79
N ASN A 224 -8.23 27.25 -10.81
CA ASN A 224 -6.82 27.48 -11.11
C ASN A 224 -5.85 27.07 -9.98
N GLU A 225 -6.23 26.04 -9.20
CA GLU A 225 -5.41 25.50 -8.14
C GLU A 225 -4.75 24.19 -8.57
N ASN A 226 -3.46 24.02 -8.25
CA ASN A 226 -2.70 22.80 -8.50
C ASN A 226 -3.03 21.69 -7.48
N GLU A 227 -2.80 20.45 -7.84
CA GLU A 227 -2.99 19.26 -7.00
C GLU A 227 -2.16 19.28 -5.72
N THR A 228 -1.10 20.08 -5.64
CA THR A 228 -0.24 20.27 -4.45
C THR A 228 -1.02 20.71 -3.21
N LYS A 229 -2.18 21.36 -3.39
CA LYS A 229 -3.06 21.77 -2.29
C LYS A 229 -3.48 20.60 -1.39
N PHE A 230 -3.55 19.38 -1.93
CA PHE A 230 -3.92 18.19 -1.17
C PHE A 230 -2.78 17.66 -0.29
N LEU A 231 -1.54 18.14 -0.47
CA LEU A 231 -0.40 17.73 0.34
C LEU A 231 -0.31 18.45 1.69
N GLY A 232 -1.04 19.57 1.87
CA GLY A 232 -0.93 20.43 3.06
C GLY A 232 -1.20 19.73 4.38
N HIS A 233 -2.02 18.66 4.40
CA HIS A 233 -2.20 17.85 5.60
C HIS A 233 -0.93 17.08 5.96
N LEU A 234 -0.26 16.48 4.96
CA LEU A 234 1.00 15.74 5.18
C LEU A 234 2.13 16.67 5.58
N GLU A 235 2.21 17.87 4.99
CA GLU A 235 3.17 18.91 5.40
C GLU A 235 3.03 19.19 6.90
N LYS A 236 1.81 19.44 7.38
CA LYS A 236 1.54 19.69 8.82
C LYS A 236 1.97 18.52 9.72
N LEU A 237 1.71 17.27 9.31
CA LEU A 237 2.13 16.10 10.10
C LEU A 237 3.65 16.01 10.22
N ILE A 238 4.36 16.23 9.11
CA ILE A 238 5.82 16.18 9.04
C ILE A 238 6.45 17.33 9.85
N ASP A 239 5.97 18.55 9.66
CA ASP A 239 6.47 19.74 10.37
C ASP A 239 6.32 19.62 11.90
N ASN A 240 5.18 19.08 12.34
CA ASN A 240 4.90 18.82 13.75
C ASN A 240 5.52 17.50 14.26
N ARG A 241 6.13 16.69 13.38
CA ARG A 241 6.73 15.37 13.70
C ARG A 241 5.74 14.39 14.34
N VAL A 242 4.48 14.43 13.94
CA VAL A 242 3.39 13.59 14.46
C VAL A 242 2.61 12.96 13.33
N THR A 243 1.98 11.82 13.61
CA THR A 243 1.05 11.13 12.71
C THR A 243 -0.41 11.38 13.13
N ASN A 244 -1.37 11.03 12.28
CA ASN A 244 -2.78 11.03 12.71
C ASN A 244 -3.01 10.07 13.89
N ALA A 245 -2.24 8.98 13.96
CA ALA A 245 -2.30 8.03 15.08
C ALA A 245 -1.86 8.67 16.40
N ASP A 246 -0.83 9.54 16.40
CA ASP A 246 -0.41 10.30 17.59
C ASP A 246 -1.52 11.24 18.06
N HIS A 247 -2.18 11.93 17.14
CA HIS A 247 -3.34 12.78 17.47
C HIS A 247 -4.48 11.96 18.08
N MET A 248 -4.76 10.78 17.50
CA MET A 248 -5.79 9.87 18.00
C MET A 248 -5.47 9.38 19.43
N ILE A 249 -4.21 8.98 19.68
CA ILE A 249 -3.76 8.58 21.02
C ILE A 249 -3.88 9.74 22.02
N GLY A 250 -3.47 10.94 21.62
CA GLY A 250 -3.57 12.14 22.46
C GLY A 250 -5.00 12.45 22.88
N LYS A 251 -5.96 12.45 21.94
CA LYS A 251 -7.38 12.64 22.23
C LYS A 251 -7.96 11.51 23.12
N PHE A 252 -7.65 10.27 22.78
CA PHE A 252 -8.11 9.12 23.57
C PHE A 252 -7.62 9.19 25.01
N SER A 253 -6.38 9.59 25.25
CA SER A 253 -5.79 9.73 26.60
C SER A 253 -6.49 10.81 27.44
N LYS A 254 -7.11 11.79 26.80
CA LYS A 254 -7.88 12.87 27.45
C LYS A 254 -9.37 12.56 27.58
N ASN A 255 -9.81 11.36 27.18
CA ASN A 255 -11.22 10.99 27.06
C ASN A 255 -12.04 11.91 26.11
N GLU A 256 -11.39 12.51 25.13
CA GLU A 256 -12.06 13.32 24.12
C GLU A 256 -12.82 12.44 23.12
N ASN A 257 -13.85 13.00 22.49
CA ASN A 257 -14.64 12.27 21.50
C ASN A 257 -13.82 12.01 20.22
N LEU A 258 -13.57 10.75 19.93
CA LEU A 258 -12.79 10.35 18.73
C LEU A 258 -13.57 10.60 17.42
N ASN A 259 -14.89 10.67 17.45
CA ASN A 259 -15.70 10.91 16.25
C ASN A 259 -15.39 12.29 15.63
N GLU A 260 -15.03 13.28 16.46
CA GLU A 260 -14.64 14.60 15.97
C GLU A 260 -13.40 14.62 15.06
N LEU A 261 -12.65 13.51 15.01
CA LEU A 261 -11.51 13.35 14.05
C LEU A 261 -11.99 13.08 12.63
N TYR A 262 -13.22 12.62 12.45
CA TYR A 262 -13.79 12.21 11.17
C TYR A 262 -14.89 13.15 10.68
N ASP A 263 -15.39 14.02 11.54
CA ASP A 263 -16.54 14.91 11.27
C ASP A 263 -16.16 16.28 10.65
N LYS A 264 -14.90 16.46 10.19
CA LYS A 264 -14.43 17.71 9.58
C LYS A 264 -14.13 17.55 8.10
#